data_b64859c186fe75647aa1a02d680a2108
#
_entry.id   b64859c186fe75647aa1a02d680a2108
#
_cell.length_a   1.000
_cell.length_b   1.000
_cell.length_c   1.000
_cell.angle_alpha   90.00
_cell.angle_beta   90.00
_cell.angle_gamma   90.00
#
_symmetry.space_group_name_H-M   'P 1'
#
loop_
_entity.id
_entity.type
_entity.pdbx_description
1 polymer ?
#
loop_
_entity_poly.entity_id
_entity_poly.type
_entity_poly.pdbx_seq_one_letter_code
_entity_poly.pdbx_strand_id
1 'polypeptide(L)'
;MPIKSHIVVVGSANIDLTTFTDAMPRAGETIFGREFHLGFGGKGANQAVAARLCGARVSMVARVGDDLFGPATIRNFQECGIEAGHVMVTKGVSSGVAPIFVDSAGQNRILVVKGANDCLSPDDVDAAGDLLRTAGCIVLQLEIPPETVYHTLRFGRRHGIRTILNPAPGQPLDLAEVANADYVIPNETEAEALSGMPVHNVPEAWTCAQSLVARGLRRVIVTLGENGALCGDSGGVRHVAAHSVSPVDTTGAGDAFIGSFATFLTDGFEESEAVERANVYAALSTLAVGTQKSFATRERFEEEWAGVRDNHGR
;
A
#
# COMPACT_ATOMS: atom_id res chain seq x y z
N MET A 1 24.84 3.54 16.05
CA MET A 1 23.53 2.89 15.86
C MET A 1 23.29 2.80 14.37
N PRO A 2 22.84 1.67 13.82
CA PRO A 2 22.47 1.65 12.41
C PRO A 2 21.39 2.71 12.21
N ILE A 3 21.51 3.49 11.12
CA ILE A 3 20.53 4.47 10.70
C ILE A 3 19.26 3.68 10.44
N LYS A 4 18.20 3.88 11.26
CA LYS A 4 16.91 3.25 10.99
C LYS A 4 16.43 3.70 9.62
N SER A 5 16.00 2.76 8.79
CA SER A 5 15.38 3.06 7.50
C SER A 5 14.29 4.12 7.68
N HIS A 6 14.37 5.22 6.94
CA HIS A 6 13.35 6.26 6.98
C HIS A 6 12.49 6.17 5.71
N ILE A 7 11.22 5.90 5.88
CA ILE A 7 10.24 5.83 4.83
C ILE A 7 9.29 7.02 4.95
N VAL A 8 9.10 7.75 3.87
CA VAL A 8 8.07 8.79 3.80
C VAL A 8 6.96 8.28 2.88
N VAL A 9 5.75 8.21 3.42
CA VAL A 9 4.57 7.85 2.63
C VAL A 9 3.84 9.12 2.23
N VAL A 10 3.67 9.34 0.93
CA VAL A 10 2.84 10.42 0.38
C VAL A 10 1.57 9.76 -0.15
N GLY A 11 0.45 9.91 0.57
CA GLY A 11 -0.73 9.10 0.24
C GLY A 11 -1.97 9.38 1.07
N SER A 12 -2.92 8.48 0.94
CA SER A 12 -4.26 8.57 1.51
C SER A 12 -4.33 8.14 2.97
N ALA A 13 -5.35 8.66 3.64
CA ALA A 13 -5.83 8.19 4.93
C ALA A 13 -7.36 8.18 4.93
N ASN A 14 -7.96 7.04 5.21
CA ASN A 14 -9.41 6.84 5.24
C ASN A 14 -9.88 6.35 6.60
N ILE A 15 -11.17 6.52 6.87
CA ILE A 15 -11.88 5.80 7.92
C ILE A 15 -12.72 4.73 7.28
N ASP A 16 -12.51 3.49 7.67
CA ASP A 16 -13.28 2.34 7.24
C ASP A 16 -14.53 2.21 8.12
N LEU A 17 -15.71 2.26 7.49
CA LEU A 17 -17.03 2.20 8.13
C LEU A 17 -17.67 0.86 7.75
N THR A 18 -17.29 -0.20 8.48
CA THR A 18 -17.72 -1.56 8.15
C THR A 18 -19.04 -1.89 8.82
N THR A 19 -20.05 -2.21 8.02
CA THR A 19 -21.37 -2.65 8.46
C THR A 19 -21.62 -4.09 8.03
N PHE A 20 -21.94 -4.95 8.97
CA PHE A 20 -22.35 -6.33 8.71
C PHE A 20 -23.87 -6.41 8.57
N THR A 21 -24.34 -7.08 7.53
CA THR A 21 -25.78 -7.19 7.21
C THR A 21 -26.10 -8.55 6.62
N ASP A 22 -27.36 -8.96 6.69
CA ASP A 22 -27.82 -10.22 6.06
C ASP A 22 -28.04 -10.08 4.56
N ALA A 23 -28.40 -8.87 4.11
CA ALA A 23 -28.62 -8.56 2.70
C ALA A 23 -28.36 -7.08 2.43
N MET A 24 -28.17 -6.73 1.16
CA MET A 24 -28.09 -5.32 0.75
C MET A 24 -29.49 -4.75 0.56
N PRO A 25 -29.77 -3.52 1.02
CA PRO A 25 -31.06 -2.87 0.81
C PRO A 25 -31.28 -2.58 -0.68
N ARG A 26 -32.52 -2.72 -1.13
CA ARG A 26 -32.97 -2.28 -2.46
C ARG A 26 -33.15 -0.75 -2.46
N ALA A 27 -33.29 -0.17 -3.64
CA ALA A 27 -33.59 1.25 -3.75
C ALA A 27 -34.90 1.59 -2.98
N GLY A 28 -34.81 2.56 -2.06
CA GLY A 28 -35.92 2.99 -1.20
C GLY A 28 -36.20 2.09 0.01
N GLU A 29 -35.45 1.02 0.21
CA GLU A 29 -35.59 0.11 1.34
C GLU A 29 -34.69 0.52 2.51
N THR A 30 -35.21 0.35 3.73
CA THR A 30 -34.44 0.48 4.97
C THR A 30 -34.37 -0.86 5.68
N ILE A 31 -33.18 -1.36 5.96
CA ILE A 31 -32.98 -2.61 6.68
C ILE A 31 -32.09 -2.36 7.91
N PHE A 32 -32.07 -3.32 8.84
CA PHE A 32 -31.18 -3.30 9.99
C PHE A 32 -29.89 -4.04 9.68
N GLY A 33 -28.73 -3.41 10.00
CA GLY A 33 -27.44 -4.10 10.09
C GLY A 33 -27.33 -4.89 11.40
N ARG A 34 -26.38 -5.82 11.46
CA ARG A 34 -26.09 -6.63 12.65
C ARG A 34 -25.04 -5.99 13.56
N GLU A 35 -23.97 -5.50 12.96
CA GLU A 35 -22.80 -4.95 13.64
C GLU A 35 -22.23 -3.79 12.86
N PHE A 36 -21.52 -2.90 13.56
CA PHE A 36 -20.80 -1.80 12.97
C PHE A 36 -19.40 -1.71 13.57
N HIS A 37 -18.40 -1.60 12.71
CA HIS A 37 -17.00 -1.40 13.11
C HIS A 37 -16.43 -0.16 12.45
N LEU A 38 -15.68 0.62 13.21
CA LEU A 38 -14.89 1.74 12.73
C LEU A 38 -13.42 1.33 12.76
N GLY A 39 -12.72 1.52 11.64
CA GLY A 39 -11.30 1.27 11.50
C GLY A 39 -10.57 2.41 10.83
N PHE A 40 -9.26 2.44 11.02
CA PHE A 40 -8.38 3.32 10.23
C PHE A 40 -7.91 2.53 9.01
N GLY A 41 -8.01 3.17 7.83
CA GLY A 41 -7.70 2.60 6.53
C GLY A 41 -7.09 3.63 5.59
N GLY A 42 -7.23 3.36 4.30
CA GLY A 42 -6.55 4.08 3.22
C GLY A 42 -5.18 3.48 2.92
N LYS A 43 -4.91 3.27 1.63
CA LYS A 43 -3.69 2.57 1.19
C LYS A 43 -2.42 3.22 1.72
N GLY A 44 -2.34 4.56 1.69
CA GLY A 44 -1.19 5.28 2.24
C GLY A 44 -0.99 5.01 3.73
N ALA A 45 -2.06 5.15 4.53
CA ALA A 45 -2.02 4.89 5.96
C ALA A 45 -1.67 3.42 6.27
N ASN A 46 -2.25 2.47 5.54
CA ASN A 46 -1.98 1.04 5.72
C ASN A 46 -0.50 0.71 5.45
N GLN A 47 0.05 1.21 4.34
CA GLN A 47 1.45 0.99 3.98
C GLN A 47 2.41 1.66 4.99
N ALA A 48 2.04 2.83 5.51
CA ALA A 48 2.79 3.51 6.57
C ALA A 48 2.79 2.69 7.87
N VAL A 49 1.63 2.15 8.29
CA VAL A 49 1.52 1.31 9.50
C VAL A 49 2.30 0.01 9.31
N ALA A 50 2.17 -0.66 8.15
CA ALA A 50 2.93 -1.87 7.85
C ALA A 50 4.44 -1.63 7.91
N ALA A 51 4.95 -0.57 7.29
CA ALA A 51 6.35 -0.19 7.35
C ALA A 51 6.81 0.11 8.79
N ARG A 52 5.99 0.81 9.58
CA ARG A 52 6.30 1.15 10.97
C ARG A 52 6.37 -0.08 11.86
N LEU A 53 5.41 -1.00 11.74
CA LEU A 53 5.39 -2.26 12.49
C LEU A 53 6.54 -3.19 12.06
N CYS A 54 6.92 -3.14 10.79
CA CYS A 54 8.10 -3.84 10.26
C CYS A 54 9.43 -3.22 10.73
N GLY A 55 9.41 -2.12 11.50
CA GLY A 55 10.56 -1.55 12.20
C GLY A 55 11.14 -0.27 11.63
N ALA A 56 10.62 0.26 10.50
CA ALA A 56 11.08 1.52 9.91
C ALA A 56 10.73 2.74 10.80
N ARG A 57 11.50 3.83 10.64
CA ARG A 57 11.03 5.17 10.95
C ARG A 57 10.10 5.59 9.82
N VAL A 58 8.90 6.09 10.13
CA VAL A 58 7.91 6.45 9.11
C VAL A 58 7.38 7.85 9.35
N SER A 59 7.28 8.64 8.28
CA SER A 59 6.61 9.93 8.27
C SER A 59 5.50 9.91 7.20
N MET A 60 4.38 10.58 7.48
CA MET A 60 3.24 10.66 6.58
C MET A 60 3.07 12.07 6.03
N VAL A 61 2.87 12.18 4.71
CA VAL A 61 2.42 13.40 4.01
C VAL A 61 1.04 13.11 3.46
N ALA A 62 0.01 13.74 4.02
CA ALA A 62 -1.39 13.46 3.71
C ALA A 62 -2.29 14.67 4.00
N ARG A 63 -3.54 14.58 3.60
CA ARG A 63 -4.59 15.51 4.02
C ARG A 63 -5.74 14.77 4.67
N VAL A 64 -6.31 15.39 5.71
CA VAL A 64 -7.53 14.96 6.41
C VAL A 64 -8.52 16.11 6.46
N GLY A 65 -9.79 15.81 6.71
CA GLY A 65 -10.83 16.83 6.86
C GLY A 65 -10.82 17.52 8.22
N ASP A 66 -11.60 18.60 8.34
CA ASP A 66 -11.88 19.30 9.61
C ASP A 66 -13.13 18.74 10.35
N ASP A 67 -13.48 17.51 10.03
CA ASP A 67 -14.54 16.73 10.65
C ASP A 67 -14.04 15.94 11.90
N LEU A 68 -14.90 15.06 12.44
CA LEU A 68 -14.55 14.25 13.62
C LEU A 68 -13.41 13.23 13.32
N PHE A 69 -13.22 12.85 12.07
CA PHE A 69 -12.27 11.82 11.68
C PHE A 69 -10.85 12.34 11.50
N GLY A 70 -10.68 13.60 11.06
CA GLY A 70 -9.36 14.18 10.84
C GLY A 70 -8.45 14.12 12.08
N PRO A 71 -8.85 14.69 13.23
CA PRO A 71 -8.08 14.62 14.46
C PRO A 71 -7.86 13.19 14.97
N ALA A 72 -8.84 12.28 14.75
CA ALA A 72 -8.71 10.88 15.13
C ALA A 72 -7.64 10.17 14.30
N THR A 73 -7.60 10.41 12.99
CA THR A 73 -6.59 9.87 12.07
C THR A 73 -5.18 10.33 12.43
N ILE A 74 -5.00 11.63 12.74
CA ILE A 74 -3.71 12.18 13.17
C ILE A 74 -3.25 11.51 14.49
N ARG A 75 -4.15 11.34 15.45
CA ARG A 75 -3.83 10.63 16.70
C ARG A 75 -3.45 9.17 16.45
N ASN A 76 -4.17 8.45 15.58
CA ASN A 76 -3.83 7.08 15.23
C ASN A 76 -2.40 6.96 14.65
N PHE A 77 -1.99 7.87 13.77
CA PHE A 77 -0.61 7.90 13.30
C PHE A 77 0.39 8.08 14.44
N GLN A 78 0.14 9.01 15.35
CA GLN A 78 1.00 9.26 16.51
C GLN A 78 1.08 8.05 17.44
N GLU A 79 -0.05 7.40 17.73
CA GLU A 79 -0.13 6.18 18.56
C GLU A 79 0.60 5.00 17.89
N CYS A 80 0.55 4.90 16.57
CA CYS A 80 1.36 3.94 15.81
C CYS A 80 2.85 4.33 15.73
N GLY A 81 3.26 5.50 16.25
CA GLY A 81 4.63 5.99 16.19
C GLY A 81 5.05 6.46 14.78
N ILE A 82 4.10 6.94 13.99
CA ILE A 82 4.30 7.55 12.67
C ILE A 82 4.34 9.07 12.84
N GLU A 83 5.34 9.71 12.25
CA GLU A 83 5.46 11.18 12.27
C GLU A 83 4.39 11.82 11.38
N ALA A 84 3.48 12.60 11.99
CA ALA A 84 2.32 13.21 11.33
C ALA A 84 2.45 14.74 11.15
N GLY A 85 3.65 15.30 11.23
CA GLY A 85 3.88 16.75 11.12
C GLY A 85 3.49 17.35 9.77
N HIS A 86 3.37 16.52 8.72
CA HIS A 86 2.92 16.90 7.38
C HIS A 86 1.55 16.30 7.02
N VAL A 87 0.75 15.93 8.02
CA VAL A 87 -0.66 15.60 7.84
C VAL A 87 -1.49 16.87 8.06
N MET A 88 -1.97 17.45 6.98
CA MET A 88 -2.63 18.77 6.98
C MET A 88 -4.14 18.62 7.06
N VAL A 89 -4.79 19.52 7.81
CA VAL A 89 -6.25 19.59 7.91
C VAL A 89 -6.80 20.50 6.82
N THR A 90 -7.72 20.00 6.00
CA THR A 90 -8.40 20.75 4.93
C THR A 90 -9.75 21.24 5.44
N LYS A 91 -9.93 22.57 5.52
CA LYS A 91 -11.16 23.19 6.01
C LYS A 91 -12.33 23.01 5.04
N GLY A 92 -13.50 22.70 5.57
CA GLY A 92 -14.75 22.57 4.80
C GLY A 92 -14.82 21.34 3.90
N VAL A 93 -13.92 20.38 4.08
CA VAL A 93 -13.86 19.12 3.33
C VAL A 93 -13.89 17.96 4.31
N SER A 94 -14.64 16.89 4.01
CA SER A 94 -14.65 15.67 4.83
C SER A 94 -13.33 14.91 4.71
N SER A 95 -12.95 14.20 5.75
CA SER A 95 -11.91 13.17 5.67
C SER A 95 -12.30 12.09 4.64
N GLY A 96 -11.32 11.35 4.13
CA GLY A 96 -11.58 10.17 3.32
C GLY A 96 -12.32 9.12 4.13
N VAL A 97 -13.35 8.51 3.56
CA VAL A 97 -14.11 7.44 4.19
C VAL A 97 -14.37 6.29 3.22
N ALA A 98 -14.42 5.07 3.74
CA ALA A 98 -14.78 3.87 3.00
C ALA A 98 -15.94 3.17 3.71
N PRO A 99 -17.21 3.46 3.37
CA PRO A 99 -18.34 2.59 3.70
C PRO A 99 -18.13 1.19 3.12
N ILE A 100 -18.09 0.19 3.99
CA ILE A 100 -17.87 -1.21 3.67
C ILE A 100 -19.08 -2.00 4.16
N PHE A 101 -19.73 -2.72 3.28
CA PHE A 101 -20.86 -3.60 3.61
C PHE A 101 -20.42 -5.05 3.42
N VAL A 102 -20.55 -5.85 4.48
CA VAL A 102 -20.20 -7.27 4.47
C VAL A 102 -21.49 -8.07 4.67
N ASP A 103 -21.85 -8.90 3.70
CA ASP A 103 -23.04 -9.74 3.77
C ASP A 103 -22.80 -11.06 4.52
N SER A 104 -23.87 -11.86 4.70
CA SER A 104 -23.80 -13.15 5.40
C SER A 104 -22.92 -14.20 4.68
N ALA A 105 -22.64 -14.01 3.41
CA ALA A 105 -21.70 -14.86 2.64
C ALA A 105 -20.25 -14.37 2.74
N GLY A 106 -19.97 -13.32 3.52
CA GLY A 106 -18.65 -12.72 3.66
C GLY A 106 -18.25 -11.86 2.46
N GLN A 107 -19.15 -11.59 1.50
CA GLN A 107 -18.86 -10.73 0.37
C GLN A 107 -18.91 -9.27 0.79
N ASN A 108 -17.86 -8.52 0.45
CA ASN A 108 -17.78 -7.09 0.72
C ASN A 108 -18.17 -6.24 -0.50
N ARG A 109 -18.73 -5.07 -0.23
CA ARG A 109 -18.94 -3.99 -1.19
C ARG A 109 -18.44 -2.71 -0.59
N ILE A 110 -17.53 -2.06 -1.30
CA ILE A 110 -16.79 -0.91 -0.81
C ILE A 110 -17.11 0.28 -1.70
N LEU A 111 -17.43 1.41 -1.06
CA LEU A 111 -17.54 2.70 -1.71
C LEU A 111 -16.49 3.63 -1.09
N VAL A 112 -15.59 4.18 -1.90
CA VAL A 112 -14.59 5.12 -1.40
C VAL A 112 -15.00 6.54 -1.72
N VAL A 113 -15.07 7.37 -0.67
CA VAL A 113 -15.18 8.83 -0.80
C VAL A 113 -13.83 9.43 -0.45
N LYS A 114 -13.12 9.95 -1.43
CA LYS A 114 -11.75 10.45 -1.27
C LYS A 114 -11.64 11.60 -0.28
N GLY A 115 -12.62 12.52 -0.28
CA GLY A 115 -12.62 13.67 0.63
C GLY A 115 -11.31 14.46 0.55
N ALA A 116 -10.72 14.75 1.70
CA ALA A 116 -9.48 15.52 1.80
C ALA A 116 -8.26 14.86 1.11
N ASN A 117 -8.27 13.54 0.86
CA ASN A 117 -7.21 12.90 0.08
C ASN A 117 -7.09 13.51 -1.33
N ASP A 118 -8.22 13.92 -1.91
CA ASP A 118 -8.27 14.54 -3.26
C ASP A 118 -7.76 15.99 -3.27
N CYS A 119 -7.51 16.57 -2.08
CA CYS A 119 -6.93 17.89 -1.90
C CYS A 119 -5.41 17.88 -1.73
N LEU A 120 -4.78 16.70 -1.64
CA LEU A 120 -3.31 16.62 -1.53
C LEU A 120 -2.67 17.07 -2.84
N SER A 121 -1.87 18.13 -2.78
CA SER A 121 -1.37 18.85 -3.95
C SER A 121 0.15 18.77 -4.12
N PRO A 122 0.69 19.10 -5.31
CA PRO A 122 2.12 19.30 -5.52
C PRO A 122 2.74 20.31 -4.54
N ASP A 123 2.03 21.37 -4.17
CA ASP A 123 2.52 22.38 -3.22
C ASP A 123 2.73 21.79 -1.82
N ASP A 124 1.89 20.82 -1.41
CA ASP A 124 2.06 20.11 -0.14
C ASP A 124 3.32 19.22 -0.15
N VAL A 125 3.61 18.63 -1.29
CA VAL A 125 4.83 17.84 -1.50
C VAL A 125 6.05 18.73 -1.44
N ASP A 126 6.01 19.89 -2.07
CA ASP A 126 7.11 20.87 -2.04
C ASP A 126 7.32 21.44 -0.63
N ALA A 127 6.24 21.71 0.12
CA ALA A 127 6.31 22.11 1.52
C ALA A 127 6.92 21.02 2.44
N ALA A 128 6.75 19.74 2.08
CA ALA A 128 7.40 18.61 2.75
C ALA A 128 8.80 18.29 2.19
N GLY A 129 9.34 19.12 1.30
CA GLY A 129 10.58 18.84 0.55
C GLY A 129 11.79 18.53 1.43
N ASP A 130 11.94 19.22 2.57
CA ASP A 130 13.04 18.94 3.51
C ASP A 130 12.89 17.58 4.17
N LEU A 131 11.67 17.20 4.55
CA LEU A 131 11.37 15.86 5.05
C LEU A 131 11.66 14.80 3.99
N LEU A 132 11.15 14.98 2.78
CA LEU A 132 11.33 14.03 1.68
C LEU A 132 12.80 13.78 1.37
N ARG A 133 13.69 14.79 1.46
CA ARG A 133 15.14 14.63 1.25
C ARG A 133 15.82 13.75 2.31
N THR A 134 15.19 13.52 3.45
CA THR A 134 15.70 12.60 4.49
C THR A 134 15.27 11.15 4.27
N ALA A 135 14.37 10.90 3.31
CA ALA A 135 13.83 9.57 3.06
C ALA A 135 14.85 8.65 2.38
N GLY A 136 14.96 7.43 2.86
CA GLY A 136 15.59 6.33 2.13
C GLY A 136 14.69 5.77 1.05
N CYS A 137 13.36 5.95 1.22
CA CYS A 137 12.34 5.56 0.24
C CYS A 137 11.07 6.41 0.40
N ILE A 138 10.47 6.80 -0.73
CA ILE A 138 9.13 7.41 -0.79
C ILE A 138 8.14 6.38 -1.34
N VAL A 139 7.01 6.20 -0.68
CA VAL A 139 5.96 5.25 -1.07
C VAL A 139 4.69 6.00 -1.47
N LEU A 140 4.07 5.59 -2.56
CA LEU A 140 2.95 6.28 -3.24
C LEU A 140 1.86 5.30 -3.66
N GLN A 141 0.60 5.77 -3.71
CA GLN A 141 -0.57 5.05 -4.21
C GLN A 141 -1.47 5.99 -5.03
N LEU A 142 -2.63 5.52 -5.50
CA LEU A 142 -3.53 6.30 -6.38
C LEU A 142 -4.86 6.73 -5.73
N GLU A 143 -4.95 6.72 -4.41
CA GLU A 143 -6.10 7.30 -3.69
C GLU A 143 -5.96 8.82 -3.49
N ILE A 144 -4.90 9.41 -4.01
CA ILE A 144 -4.63 10.85 -4.09
C ILE A 144 -4.59 11.30 -5.56
N PRO A 145 -4.57 12.61 -5.87
CA PRO A 145 -4.52 13.08 -7.26
C PRO A 145 -3.30 12.56 -8.02
N PRO A 146 -3.47 12.02 -9.24
CA PRO A 146 -2.35 11.52 -10.06
C PRO A 146 -1.26 12.58 -10.32
N GLU A 147 -1.64 13.85 -10.44
CA GLU A 147 -0.69 14.96 -10.61
C GLU A 147 0.28 15.09 -9.43
N THR A 148 -0.22 14.87 -8.20
CA THR A 148 0.60 14.88 -6.97
C THR A 148 1.52 13.66 -6.93
N VAL A 149 1.03 12.50 -7.38
CA VAL A 149 1.85 11.30 -7.53
C VAL A 149 2.99 11.56 -8.53
N TYR A 150 2.68 12.04 -9.72
CA TYR A 150 3.68 12.34 -10.75
C TYR A 150 4.70 13.39 -10.30
N HIS A 151 4.23 14.44 -9.61
CA HIS A 151 5.12 15.46 -9.03
C HIS A 151 6.10 14.84 -8.03
N THR A 152 5.61 13.97 -7.15
CA THR A 152 6.43 13.28 -6.14
C THR A 152 7.43 12.31 -6.79
N LEU A 153 7.03 11.57 -7.82
CA LEU A 153 7.93 10.69 -8.57
C LEU A 153 9.07 11.49 -9.23
N ARG A 154 8.75 12.63 -9.88
CA ARG A 154 9.76 13.54 -10.43
C ARG A 154 10.66 14.15 -9.36
N PHE A 155 10.10 14.46 -8.17
CA PHE A 155 10.89 14.92 -7.02
C PHE A 155 11.90 13.85 -6.58
N GLY A 156 11.45 12.61 -6.37
CA GLY A 156 12.32 11.49 -6.01
C GLY A 156 13.43 11.28 -7.05
N ARG A 157 13.06 11.25 -8.34
CA ARG A 157 14.02 11.12 -9.44
C ARG A 157 15.09 12.21 -9.44
N ARG A 158 14.68 13.46 -9.24
CA ARG A 158 15.56 14.64 -9.25
C ARG A 158 16.55 14.65 -8.09
N HIS A 159 16.12 14.13 -6.94
CA HIS A 159 16.94 14.12 -5.72
C HIS A 159 17.63 12.77 -5.45
N GLY A 160 17.51 11.79 -6.34
CA GLY A 160 18.11 10.47 -6.16
C GLY A 160 17.52 9.66 -5.00
N ILE A 161 16.25 9.94 -4.64
CA ILE A 161 15.53 9.25 -3.57
C ILE A 161 14.73 8.12 -4.21
N ARG A 162 14.88 6.92 -3.67
CA ARG A 162 14.13 5.74 -4.14
C ARG A 162 12.63 5.95 -4.00
N THR A 163 11.87 5.57 -5.04
CA THR A 163 10.41 5.68 -5.04
C THR A 163 9.76 4.34 -5.35
N ILE A 164 8.70 4.04 -4.64
CA ILE A 164 7.82 2.87 -4.85
C ILE A 164 6.42 3.40 -5.14
N LEU A 165 5.87 3.04 -6.30
CA LEU A 165 4.49 3.30 -6.67
C LEU A 165 3.70 1.99 -6.64
N ASN A 166 2.70 1.91 -5.77
CA ASN A 166 1.62 0.94 -5.88
C ASN A 166 0.48 1.60 -6.68
N PRO A 167 0.22 1.19 -7.94
CA PRO A 167 -0.76 1.83 -8.81
C PRO A 167 -2.21 1.43 -8.45
N ALA A 168 -2.54 1.46 -7.16
CA ALA A 168 -3.81 1.05 -6.56
C ALA A 168 -4.62 2.26 -6.04
N PRO A 169 -5.93 2.33 -6.32
CA PRO A 169 -6.72 1.44 -7.17
C PRO A 169 -6.36 1.56 -8.64
N GLY A 170 -6.49 0.45 -9.39
CA GLY A 170 -6.14 0.38 -10.79
C GLY A 170 -6.86 1.39 -11.66
N GLN A 171 -6.11 2.19 -12.40
CA GLN A 171 -6.59 3.18 -13.36
C GLN A 171 -5.54 3.42 -14.45
N PRO A 172 -5.92 3.91 -15.64
CA PRO A 172 -4.96 4.31 -16.67
C PRO A 172 -4.05 5.44 -16.16
N LEU A 173 -2.74 5.30 -16.42
CA LEU A 173 -1.71 6.28 -16.04
C LEU A 173 -0.85 6.64 -17.25
N ASP A 174 -0.26 7.83 -17.22
CA ASP A 174 0.81 8.18 -18.16
C ASP A 174 2.10 7.42 -17.79
N LEU A 175 2.45 6.43 -18.61
CA LEU A 175 3.65 5.62 -18.38
C LEU A 175 4.95 6.42 -18.43
N ALA A 176 5.01 7.55 -19.14
CA ALA A 176 6.17 8.41 -19.16
C ALA A 176 6.40 9.06 -17.77
N GLU A 177 5.31 9.38 -17.07
CA GLU A 177 5.38 9.86 -15.69
C GLU A 177 5.70 8.74 -14.71
N VAL A 178 5.05 7.57 -14.86
CA VAL A 178 5.29 6.38 -14.03
C VAL A 178 6.74 5.87 -14.15
N ALA A 179 7.40 6.05 -15.29
CA ALA A 179 8.80 5.69 -15.52
C ALA A 179 9.80 6.48 -14.63
N ASN A 180 9.35 7.53 -13.93
CA ASN A 180 10.14 8.18 -12.89
C ASN A 180 10.21 7.35 -11.59
N ALA A 181 9.32 6.37 -11.38
CA ALA A 181 9.40 5.45 -10.26
C ALA A 181 10.58 4.48 -10.38
N ASP A 182 11.20 4.13 -9.24
CA ASP A 182 12.20 3.06 -9.21
C ASP A 182 11.53 1.69 -9.19
N TYR A 183 10.40 1.56 -8.49
CA TYR A 183 9.59 0.34 -8.42
C TYR A 183 8.12 0.68 -8.70
N VAL A 184 7.48 -0.13 -9.52
CA VAL A 184 6.03 -0.11 -9.75
C VAL A 184 5.49 -1.47 -9.34
N ILE A 185 4.60 -1.49 -8.34
CA ILE A 185 4.16 -2.74 -7.70
C ILE A 185 2.63 -2.86 -7.80
N PRO A 186 2.11 -3.36 -8.94
CA PRO A 186 0.70 -3.69 -9.13
C PRO A 186 0.36 -5.10 -8.66
N ASN A 187 -0.92 -5.35 -8.37
CA ASN A 187 -1.52 -6.67 -8.43
C ASN A 187 -1.98 -6.98 -9.87
N GLU A 188 -2.67 -8.12 -10.10
CA GLU A 188 -3.15 -8.54 -11.41
C GLU A 188 -4.05 -7.50 -12.07
N THR A 189 -5.07 -7.01 -11.35
CA THR A 189 -6.04 -6.03 -11.86
C THR A 189 -5.41 -4.67 -12.15
N GLU A 190 -4.48 -4.25 -11.31
CA GLU A 190 -3.73 -3.00 -11.47
C GLU A 190 -2.74 -3.10 -12.63
N ALA A 191 -2.13 -4.28 -12.82
CA ALA A 191 -1.26 -4.56 -13.97
C ALA A 191 -2.04 -4.54 -15.29
N GLU A 192 -3.28 -5.10 -15.30
CA GLU A 192 -4.19 -4.97 -16.45
C GLU A 192 -4.51 -3.51 -16.77
N ALA A 193 -4.91 -2.72 -15.75
CA ALA A 193 -5.25 -1.31 -15.94
C ALA A 193 -4.08 -0.47 -16.45
N LEU A 194 -2.85 -0.79 -16.00
CA LEU A 194 -1.63 -0.08 -16.37
C LEU A 194 -1.11 -0.48 -17.77
N SER A 195 -1.19 -1.77 -18.11
CA SER A 195 -0.63 -2.32 -19.33
C SER A 195 -1.61 -2.32 -20.52
N GLY A 196 -2.90 -2.45 -20.23
CA GLY A 196 -3.95 -2.74 -21.21
C GLY A 196 -3.96 -4.21 -21.67
N MET A 197 -3.25 -5.10 -20.96
CA MET A 197 -3.13 -6.53 -21.29
C MET A 197 -3.84 -7.36 -20.20
N PRO A 198 -4.44 -8.53 -20.55
CA PRO A 198 -5.05 -9.41 -19.55
C PRO A 198 -3.97 -10.01 -18.61
N VAL A 199 -4.31 -10.16 -17.34
CA VAL A 199 -3.44 -10.75 -16.29
C VAL A 199 -4.26 -11.67 -15.39
N HIS A 200 -4.65 -12.84 -15.91
CA HIS A 200 -5.48 -13.83 -15.19
C HIS A 200 -4.67 -15.02 -14.66
N ASN A 201 -3.41 -15.11 -15.00
CA ASN A 201 -2.52 -16.23 -14.61
C ASN A 201 -1.05 -15.80 -14.64
N VAL A 202 -0.18 -16.64 -14.08
CA VAL A 202 1.27 -16.36 -13.99
C VAL A 202 1.93 -16.11 -15.36
N PRO A 203 1.65 -16.89 -16.44
CA PRO A 203 2.19 -16.62 -17.78
C PRO A 203 1.78 -15.26 -18.35
N GLU A 204 0.54 -14.83 -18.15
CA GLU A 204 0.06 -13.52 -18.60
C GLU A 204 0.71 -12.39 -17.78
N ALA A 205 0.81 -12.55 -16.46
CA ALA A 205 1.52 -11.64 -15.59
C ALA A 205 3.00 -11.50 -15.96
N TRP A 206 3.65 -12.60 -16.34
CA TRP A 206 5.02 -12.59 -16.86
C TRP A 206 5.16 -11.73 -18.12
N THR A 207 4.27 -11.97 -19.09
CA THR A 207 4.24 -11.21 -20.35
C THR A 207 3.94 -9.73 -20.11
N CYS A 208 3.02 -9.43 -19.19
CA CYS A 208 2.70 -8.07 -18.77
C CYS A 208 3.91 -7.37 -18.15
N ALA A 209 4.61 -8.00 -17.20
CA ALA A 209 5.80 -7.43 -16.56
C ALA A 209 6.89 -7.13 -17.60
N GLN A 210 7.15 -8.05 -18.54
CA GLN A 210 8.09 -7.82 -19.65
C GLN A 210 7.68 -6.62 -20.51
N SER A 211 6.39 -6.52 -20.85
CA SER A 211 5.86 -5.41 -21.65
C SER A 211 6.03 -4.07 -20.95
N LEU A 212 5.71 -3.99 -19.65
CA LEU A 212 5.86 -2.76 -18.87
C LEU A 212 7.32 -2.31 -18.79
N VAL A 213 8.26 -3.23 -18.57
CA VAL A 213 9.71 -2.93 -18.59
C VAL A 213 10.13 -2.46 -20.00
N ALA A 214 9.69 -3.14 -21.08
CA ALA A 214 10.00 -2.73 -22.44
C ALA A 214 9.44 -1.33 -22.79
N ARG A 215 8.37 -0.90 -22.12
CA ARG A 215 7.75 0.43 -22.24
C ARG A 215 8.40 1.49 -21.35
N GLY A 216 9.51 1.17 -20.67
CA GLY A 216 10.36 2.11 -19.96
C GLY A 216 10.28 2.08 -18.44
N LEU A 217 9.47 1.20 -17.83
CA LEU A 217 9.49 1.04 -16.38
C LEU A 217 10.77 0.34 -15.94
N ARG A 218 11.36 0.80 -14.84
CA ARG A 218 12.67 0.32 -14.38
C ARG A 218 12.60 -1.06 -13.71
N ARG A 219 11.67 -1.18 -12.77
CA ARG A 219 11.37 -2.42 -12.03
C ARG A 219 9.88 -2.55 -11.84
N VAL A 220 9.34 -3.70 -12.16
CA VAL A 220 7.93 -4.04 -12.01
C VAL A 220 7.85 -5.28 -11.13
N ILE A 221 7.10 -5.19 -10.03
CA ILE A 221 6.83 -6.34 -9.16
C ILE A 221 5.33 -6.59 -9.21
N VAL A 222 4.88 -7.63 -9.94
CA VAL A 222 3.47 -8.01 -9.99
C VAL A 222 3.18 -8.98 -8.86
N THR A 223 2.35 -8.57 -7.88
CA THR A 223 1.90 -9.44 -6.79
C THR A 223 0.76 -10.33 -7.28
N LEU A 224 0.80 -11.63 -6.96
CA LEU A 224 -0.08 -12.68 -7.49
C LEU A 224 -0.76 -13.50 -6.37
N GLY A 225 -0.97 -12.89 -5.21
CA GLY A 225 -1.60 -13.53 -4.05
C GLY A 225 -0.88 -14.82 -3.66
N GLU A 226 -1.60 -15.94 -3.68
CA GLU A 226 -1.05 -17.28 -3.35
C GLU A 226 0.04 -17.78 -4.31
N ASN A 227 0.19 -17.14 -5.48
CA ASN A 227 1.23 -17.44 -6.45
C ASN A 227 2.51 -16.62 -6.24
N GLY A 228 2.58 -15.77 -5.21
CA GLY A 228 3.77 -14.96 -4.88
C GLY A 228 3.90 -13.70 -5.70
N ALA A 229 5.07 -13.45 -6.29
CA ALA A 229 5.35 -12.23 -7.05
C ALA A 229 6.25 -12.47 -8.25
N LEU A 230 6.06 -11.70 -9.32
CA LEU A 230 6.96 -11.64 -10.48
C LEU A 230 7.74 -10.33 -10.43
N CYS A 231 9.06 -10.42 -10.48
CA CYS A 231 9.97 -9.29 -10.49
C CYS A 231 10.57 -9.13 -11.89
N GLY A 232 10.26 -8.03 -12.58
CA GLY A 232 10.74 -7.70 -13.92
C GLY A 232 11.65 -6.48 -13.91
N ASP A 233 12.78 -6.58 -14.60
CA ASP A 233 13.70 -5.49 -14.90
C ASP A 233 14.36 -5.68 -16.28
N SER A 234 15.39 -4.88 -16.59
CA SER A 234 16.13 -5.00 -17.86
C SER A 234 16.88 -6.33 -18.04
N GLY A 235 17.09 -7.10 -16.99
CA GLY A 235 17.70 -8.43 -17.02
C GLY A 235 16.70 -9.54 -17.27
N GLY A 236 15.41 -9.27 -17.23
CA GLY A 236 14.33 -10.22 -17.47
C GLY A 236 13.28 -10.22 -16.35
N VAL A 237 12.52 -11.31 -16.30
CA VAL A 237 11.50 -11.52 -15.25
C VAL A 237 11.87 -12.77 -14.45
N ARG A 238 11.69 -12.75 -13.15
CA ARG A 238 11.86 -13.88 -12.24
C ARG A 238 10.64 -14.03 -11.35
N HIS A 239 10.37 -15.25 -10.93
CA HIS A 239 9.28 -15.56 -10.01
C HIS A 239 9.83 -15.77 -8.59
N VAL A 240 9.14 -15.20 -7.61
CA VAL A 240 9.37 -15.40 -6.18
C VAL A 240 8.12 -16.05 -5.60
N ALA A 241 8.23 -17.25 -5.07
CA ALA A 241 7.09 -18.00 -4.56
C ALA A 241 6.45 -17.32 -3.34
N ALA A 242 5.15 -17.56 -3.15
CA ALA A 242 4.45 -17.13 -1.94
C ALA A 242 4.86 -17.95 -0.73
N HIS A 243 4.69 -17.39 0.45
CA HIS A 243 4.65 -18.14 1.69
C HIS A 243 3.25 -18.70 1.90
N SER A 244 3.15 -20.04 1.99
CA SER A 244 1.85 -20.73 2.08
C SER A 244 1.27 -20.64 3.49
N VAL A 245 0.06 -20.08 3.59
CA VAL A 245 -0.73 -20.00 4.83
C VAL A 245 -2.19 -20.34 4.54
N SER A 246 -3.00 -20.52 5.58
CA SER A 246 -4.47 -20.61 5.46
C SER A 246 -5.07 -19.25 5.80
N PRO A 247 -5.42 -18.40 4.82
CA PRO A 247 -5.86 -17.04 5.08
C PRO A 247 -7.24 -17.00 5.74
N VAL A 248 -7.42 -16.04 6.65
CA VAL A 248 -8.69 -15.70 7.29
C VAL A 248 -9.30 -14.47 6.59
N ASP A 249 -8.48 -13.45 6.32
CA ASP A 249 -8.90 -12.21 5.64
C ASP A 249 -7.70 -11.66 4.85
N THR A 250 -7.87 -11.50 3.54
CA THR A 250 -6.79 -11.00 2.66
C THR A 250 -6.77 -9.48 2.51
N THR A 251 -7.66 -8.77 3.20
CA THR A 251 -7.75 -7.30 3.16
C THR A 251 -6.45 -6.68 3.67
N GLY A 252 -5.85 -5.82 2.86
CA GLY A 252 -4.61 -5.13 3.22
C GLY A 252 -3.31 -5.91 3.00
N ALA A 253 -3.36 -7.16 2.51
CA ALA A 253 -2.15 -7.94 2.25
C ALA A 253 -1.21 -7.26 1.23
N GLY A 254 -1.76 -6.60 0.21
CA GLY A 254 -0.98 -5.78 -0.71
C GLY A 254 -0.30 -4.60 -0.02
N ASP A 255 -1.00 -3.91 0.90
CA ASP A 255 -0.42 -2.80 1.67
C ASP A 255 0.67 -3.31 2.63
N ALA A 256 0.47 -4.48 3.25
CA ALA A 256 1.46 -5.17 4.07
C ALA A 256 2.72 -5.50 3.25
N PHE A 257 2.54 -6.02 2.03
CA PHE A 257 3.65 -6.28 1.10
C PHE A 257 4.44 -5.00 0.80
N ILE A 258 3.76 -3.92 0.38
CA ILE A 258 4.40 -2.66 -0.01
C ILE A 258 5.19 -2.06 1.17
N GLY A 259 4.56 -1.94 2.34
CA GLY A 259 5.18 -1.33 3.52
C GLY A 259 6.40 -2.13 4.01
N SER A 260 6.30 -3.45 4.05
CA SER A 260 7.40 -4.33 4.46
C SER A 260 8.51 -4.38 3.40
N PHE A 261 8.19 -4.46 2.11
CA PHE A 261 9.16 -4.41 1.02
C PHE A 261 9.99 -3.11 1.08
N ALA A 262 9.31 -1.97 1.22
CA ALA A 262 9.99 -0.68 1.37
C ALA A 262 10.94 -0.69 2.58
N THR A 263 10.54 -1.30 3.70
CA THR A 263 11.37 -1.41 4.90
C THR A 263 12.59 -2.29 4.65
N PHE A 264 12.41 -3.52 4.16
CA PHE A 264 13.53 -4.44 3.93
C PHE A 264 14.51 -3.91 2.90
N LEU A 265 14.00 -3.29 1.83
CA LEU A 265 14.84 -2.68 0.81
C LEU A 265 15.67 -1.50 1.35
N THR A 266 15.10 -0.73 2.30
CA THR A 266 15.78 0.41 2.93
C THR A 266 16.71 -0.04 4.07
N ASP A 267 16.45 -1.18 4.69
CA ASP A 267 17.35 -1.86 5.63
C ASP A 267 18.63 -2.41 4.93
N GLY A 268 18.63 -2.44 3.57
CA GLY A 268 19.80 -2.84 2.77
C GLY A 268 19.79 -4.29 2.31
N PHE A 269 18.65 -4.99 2.43
CA PHE A 269 18.51 -6.32 1.81
C PHE A 269 18.51 -6.21 0.29
N GLU A 270 19.03 -7.22 -0.38
CA GLU A 270 18.92 -7.35 -1.83
C GLU A 270 17.46 -7.49 -2.25
N GLU A 271 17.12 -7.00 -3.44
CA GLU A 271 15.73 -6.95 -3.93
C GLU A 271 15.02 -8.32 -3.84
N SER A 272 15.71 -9.42 -4.21
CA SER A 272 15.14 -10.76 -4.11
C SER A 272 14.74 -11.14 -2.69
N GLU A 273 15.64 -10.91 -1.75
CA GLU A 273 15.38 -11.20 -0.34
C GLU A 273 14.32 -10.28 0.24
N ALA A 274 14.31 -8.99 -0.18
CA ALA A 274 13.26 -8.05 0.24
C ALA A 274 11.87 -8.48 -0.24
N VAL A 275 11.74 -9.04 -1.46
CA VAL A 275 10.47 -9.58 -1.98
C VAL A 275 10.06 -10.85 -1.25
N GLU A 276 11.00 -11.78 -1.00
CA GLU A 276 10.72 -13.00 -0.23
C GLU A 276 10.20 -12.67 1.18
N ARG A 277 10.88 -11.75 1.88
CA ARG A 277 10.47 -11.27 3.20
C ARG A 277 9.09 -10.58 3.15
N ALA A 278 8.83 -9.78 2.11
CA ALA A 278 7.55 -9.11 1.93
C ALA A 278 6.41 -10.09 1.65
N ASN A 279 6.65 -11.18 0.90
CA ASN A 279 5.68 -12.26 0.71
C ASN A 279 5.32 -12.91 2.05
N VAL A 280 6.30 -13.21 2.91
CA VAL A 280 6.06 -13.77 4.25
C VAL A 280 5.28 -12.79 5.12
N TYR A 281 5.67 -11.50 5.12
CA TYR A 281 4.98 -10.48 5.92
C TYR A 281 3.53 -10.28 5.46
N ALA A 282 3.29 -10.24 4.14
CA ALA A 282 1.95 -10.15 3.58
C ALA A 282 1.10 -11.39 3.91
N ALA A 283 1.69 -12.59 3.87
CA ALA A 283 1.00 -13.82 4.26
C ALA A 283 0.59 -13.78 5.74
N LEU A 284 1.45 -13.33 6.64
CA LEU A 284 1.14 -13.17 8.07
C LEU A 284 -0.04 -12.22 8.30
N SER A 285 -0.17 -11.14 7.52
CA SER A 285 -1.28 -10.19 7.65
C SER A 285 -2.64 -10.80 7.33
N THR A 286 -2.67 -11.91 6.59
CA THR A 286 -3.92 -12.60 6.22
C THR A 286 -4.46 -13.55 7.29
N LEU A 287 -3.73 -13.76 8.38
CA LEU A 287 -4.09 -14.72 9.46
C LEU A 287 -5.10 -14.15 10.47
N ALA A 288 -5.44 -12.88 10.36
CA ALA A 288 -6.40 -12.21 11.25
C ALA A 288 -7.31 -11.26 10.46
N VAL A 289 -8.49 -10.97 11.02
CA VAL A 289 -9.47 -10.05 10.41
C VAL A 289 -9.03 -8.60 10.58
N GLY A 290 -9.22 -7.82 9.52
CA GLY A 290 -8.95 -6.37 9.47
C GLY A 290 -7.62 -6.04 8.83
N THR A 291 -7.37 -4.74 8.58
CA THR A 291 -6.19 -4.27 7.84
C THR A 291 -5.03 -3.96 8.79
N GLN A 292 -5.01 -2.76 9.38
CA GLN A 292 -3.87 -2.34 10.23
C GLN A 292 -3.70 -3.20 11.49
N LYS A 293 -4.78 -3.78 12.00
CA LYS A 293 -4.77 -4.64 13.20
C LYS A 293 -4.19 -6.02 12.95
N SER A 294 -4.18 -6.48 11.70
CA SER A 294 -3.64 -7.80 11.31
C SER A 294 -2.13 -7.77 11.03
N PHE A 295 -1.55 -6.59 10.87
CA PHE A 295 -0.14 -6.46 10.52
C PHE A 295 0.76 -6.91 11.67
N ALA A 296 1.74 -7.74 11.35
CA ALA A 296 2.67 -8.29 12.31
C ALA A 296 3.69 -7.24 12.78
N THR A 297 4.12 -7.31 14.04
CA THR A 297 5.30 -6.58 14.48
C THR A 297 6.58 -7.19 13.89
N ARG A 298 7.69 -6.45 13.94
CA ARG A 298 9.00 -6.95 13.48
C ARG A 298 9.40 -8.24 14.21
N GLU A 299 9.17 -8.33 15.51
CA GLU A 299 9.49 -9.50 16.32
C GLU A 299 8.72 -10.73 15.84
N ARG A 300 7.40 -10.59 15.64
CA ARG A 300 6.56 -11.68 15.14
C ARG A 300 6.97 -12.13 13.73
N PHE A 301 7.33 -11.16 12.87
CA PHE A 301 7.84 -11.47 11.53
C PHE A 301 9.16 -12.25 11.58
N GLU A 302 10.13 -11.84 12.42
CA GLU A 302 11.43 -12.51 12.49
C GLU A 302 11.31 -13.93 13.05
N GLU A 303 10.36 -14.20 13.95
CA GLU A 303 10.04 -15.56 14.41
C GLU A 303 9.60 -16.46 13.26
N GLU A 304 8.68 -15.97 12.41
CA GLU A 304 8.20 -16.74 11.25
C GLU A 304 9.31 -16.92 10.21
N TRP A 305 10.04 -15.83 9.92
CA TRP A 305 11.13 -15.84 8.95
C TRP A 305 12.24 -16.83 9.30
N ALA A 306 12.57 -16.99 10.58
CA ALA A 306 13.53 -17.98 11.04
C ALA A 306 13.09 -19.41 10.66
N GLY A 307 11.81 -19.73 10.84
CA GLY A 307 11.23 -21.03 10.43
C GLY A 307 11.28 -21.27 8.91
N VAL A 308 11.05 -20.23 8.12
CA VAL A 308 11.14 -20.29 6.64
C VAL A 308 12.56 -20.63 6.20
N ARG A 309 13.57 -19.98 6.77
CA ARG A 309 14.99 -20.22 6.43
C ARG A 309 15.46 -21.65 6.76
N ASP A 310 15.03 -22.18 7.89
CA ASP A 310 15.39 -23.55 8.31
C ASP A 310 14.82 -24.60 7.36
N ASN A 311 13.68 -24.34 6.74
CA ASN A 311 13.06 -25.22 5.74
C ASN A 311 13.71 -25.13 4.35
N HIS A 312 14.32 -24.01 3.97
CA HIS A 312 15.04 -23.86 2.69
C HIS A 312 16.49 -24.34 2.76
N GLY A 313 17.04 -24.59 3.95
CA GLY A 313 18.40 -25.12 4.17
C GLY A 313 18.48 -26.66 4.25
N ARG A 314 17.36 -27.34 4.10
CA ARG A 314 17.24 -28.79 4.02
C ARG A 314 16.87 -29.22 2.62
#